data_ea7c4ace058e03d45009f2d9436656ab
#
_entry.id   ea7c4ace058e03d45009f2d9436656ab
#
_cell.length_a   1.000
_cell.length_b   1.000
_cell.length_c   1.000
_cell.angle_alpha   90.00
_cell.angle_beta   90.00
_cell.angle_gamma   90.00
#
_symmetry.space_group_name_H-M   'P 1'
#
loop_
_entity.id
_entity.type
_entity.pdbx_description
1 polymer ?
#
loop_
_entity_poly.entity_id
_entity_poly.type
_entity_poly.pdbx_seq_one_letter_code
_entity_poly.pdbx_strand_id
1 'polypeptide(L)'
;MANPVRTRFAPSPTGYMHVGNLRTALFAYLVAKSNNGRFLLRIEDTDQERQVEGAVEIIYKTLKETGLQWDEGPDIGGPVGPYIQSQRMGMFKKYAEQLVESGHAYYCFCDKERLDEVRKVQEASGMAPRYDGHCRNLSKEEVAEKLAAGIPYVIRQKVPTEGTVTFHDEVYGDVTVECSTLDDQILIKGDGMPTYNFANVVD
;
A
#
# COMPACT_ATOMS: atom_id res chain seq x y z
N MET A 1 -23.61 16.80 9.82
CA MET A 1 -24.00 16.27 8.49
C MET A 1 -23.04 15.12 8.21
N ALA A 2 -23.55 13.96 7.80
CA ALA A 2 -22.70 12.83 7.42
C ALA A 2 -21.85 13.25 6.20
N ASN A 3 -20.58 12.83 6.16
CA ASN A 3 -19.73 13.05 5.00
C ASN A 3 -20.36 12.35 3.78
N PRO A 4 -20.39 12.98 2.60
CA PRO A 4 -20.92 12.37 1.41
C PRO A 4 -20.16 11.07 1.10
N VAL A 5 -20.88 10.03 0.67
CA VAL A 5 -20.28 8.76 0.26
C VAL A 5 -19.31 9.02 -0.90
N ARG A 6 -18.09 8.50 -0.79
CA ARG A 6 -17.08 8.57 -1.83
C ARG A 6 -16.51 7.18 -2.05
N THR A 7 -16.63 6.66 -3.24
CA THR A 7 -16.05 5.38 -3.62
C THR A 7 -14.97 5.58 -4.64
N ARG A 8 -14.04 4.64 -4.72
CA ARG A 8 -12.88 4.73 -5.60
C ARG A 8 -12.69 3.42 -6.38
N PHE A 9 -12.47 3.56 -7.68
CA PHE A 9 -11.82 2.53 -8.47
C PHE A 9 -10.35 2.92 -8.67
N ALA A 10 -9.44 2.00 -8.34
CA ALA A 10 -8.00 2.26 -8.26
C ALA A 10 -7.22 1.20 -9.06
N PRO A 11 -7.32 1.21 -10.40
CA PRO A 11 -6.63 0.24 -11.23
C PRO A 11 -5.13 0.52 -11.33
N SER A 12 -4.32 -0.55 -11.34
CA SER A 12 -2.91 -0.48 -11.70
C SER A 12 -2.75 -0.72 -13.21
N PRO A 13 -1.95 0.09 -13.93
CA PRO A 13 -1.76 -0.04 -15.38
C PRO A 13 -0.73 -1.14 -15.73
N THR A 14 -0.75 -2.27 -15.01
CA THR A 14 0.15 -3.43 -15.19
C THR A 14 -0.39 -4.45 -16.17
N GLY A 15 -1.46 -4.14 -16.86
CA GLY A 15 -2.13 -4.94 -17.88
C GLY A 15 -3.39 -4.27 -18.37
N TYR A 16 -4.02 -4.85 -19.39
CA TYR A 16 -5.28 -4.32 -19.89
C TYR A 16 -6.45 -4.66 -18.97
N MET A 17 -7.42 -3.77 -18.94
CA MET A 17 -8.63 -3.95 -18.14
C MET A 17 -9.42 -5.17 -18.60
N HIS A 18 -9.80 -6.04 -17.69
CA HIS A 18 -10.64 -7.21 -17.95
C HIS A 18 -11.97 -7.10 -17.20
N VAL A 19 -12.91 -8.00 -17.50
CA VAL A 19 -14.27 -7.98 -16.94
C VAL A 19 -14.30 -7.98 -15.40
N GLY A 20 -13.33 -8.60 -14.73
CA GLY A 20 -13.21 -8.58 -13.27
C GLY A 20 -12.93 -7.19 -12.71
N ASN A 21 -12.03 -6.43 -13.36
CA ASN A 21 -11.77 -5.04 -12.98
C ASN A 21 -13.01 -4.16 -13.24
N LEU A 22 -13.67 -4.34 -14.39
CA LEU A 22 -14.88 -3.61 -14.74
C LEU A 22 -16.02 -3.88 -13.72
N ARG A 23 -16.17 -5.12 -13.29
CA ARG A 23 -17.14 -5.47 -12.23
C ARG A 23 -16.85 -4.71 -10.93
N THR A 24 -15.59 -4.66 -10.50
CA THR A 24 -15.20 -3.91 -9.29
C THR A 24 -15.49 -2.42 -9.45
N ALA A 25 -15.19 -1.83 -10.60
CA ALA A 25 -15.54 -0.45 -10.91
C ALA A 25 -17.06 -0.22 -10.88
N LEU A 26 -17.85 -1.14 -11.45
CA LEU A 26 -19.31 -1.06 -11.45
C LEU A 26 -19.88 -1.06 -10.03
N PHE A 27 -19.44 -1.95 -9.15
CA PHE A 27 -19.92 -1.97 -7.77
C PHE A 27 -19.58 -0.66 -7.03
N ALA A 28 -18.33 -0.17 -7.15
CA ALA A 28 -17.95 1.10 -6.56
C ALA A 28 -18.80 2.27 -7.10
N TYR A 29 -19.05 2.30 -8.42
CA TYR A 29 -19.91 3.27 -9.06
C TYR A 29 -21.35 3.23 -8.53
N LEU A 30 -21.95 2.05 -8.48
CA LEU A 30 -23.34 1.88 -8.01
C LEU A 30 -23.50 2.28 -6.54
N VAL A 31 -22.55 1.93 -5.67
CA VAL A 31 -22.56 2.37 -4.27
C VAL A 31 -22.49 3.89 -4.16
N ALA A 32 -21.64 4.55 -4.94
CA ALA A 32 -21.59 6.02 -4.96
C ALA A 32 -22.93 6.60 -5.40
N LYS A 33 -23.44 6.16 -6.55
CA LYS A 33 -24.64 6.76 -7.16
C LYS A 33 -25.92 6.48 -6.36
N SER A 34 -26.07 5.29 -5.77
CA SER A 34 -27.21 4.96 -4.90
C SER A 34 -27.28 5.81 -3.62
N ASN A 35 -26.16 6.37 -3.20
CA ASN A 35 -26.05 7.22 -2.02
C ASN A 35 -25.90 8.72 -2.37
N ASN A 36 -26.16 9.13 -3.61
CA ASN A 36 -25.92 10.49 -4.10
C ASN A 36 -24.47 10.98 -3.81
N GLY A 37 -23.55 10.04 -3.84
CA GLY A 37 -22.13 10.25 -3.57
C GLY A 37 -21.30 10.49 -4.82
N ARG A 38 -19.98 10.38 -4.69
CA ARG A 38 -19.00 10.58 -5.77
C ARG A 38 -18.24 9.29 -6.06
N PHE A 39 -18.06 9.00 -7.33
CA PHE A 39 -17.22 7.93 -7.82
C PHE A 39 -15.90 8.50 -8.33
N LEU A 40 -14.78 8.03 -7.80
CA LEU A 40 -13.43 8.50 -8.07
C LEU A 40 -12.63 7.48 -8.88
N LEU A 41 -11.79 7.97 -9.79
CA LEU A 41 -10.77 7.17 -10.46
C LEU A 41 -9.39 7.59 -9.97
N ARG A 42 -8.57 6.64 -9.50
CA ARG A 42 -7.15 6.86 -9.20
C ARG A 42 -6.31 5.80 -9.90
N ILE A 43 -5.29 6.21 -10.63
CA ILE A 43 -4.34 5.29 -11.26
C ILE A 43 -3.25 4.95 -10.24
N GLU A 44 -3.07 3.66 -9.96
CA GLU A 44 -2.05 3.14 -9.04
C GLU A 44 -0.87 2.57 -9.83
N ASP A 45 0.05 3.46 -10.19
CA ASP A 45 1.19 3.25 -11.09
C ASP A 45 2.52 3.02 -10.34
N THR A 46 2.48 2.59 -9.08
CA THR A 46 3.69 2.39 -8.26
C THR A 46 4.53 1.18 -8.66
N ASP A 47 3.98 0.27 -9.46
CA ASP A 47 4.71 -0.85 -10.07
C ASP A 47 5.17 -0.49 -11.48
N GLN A 48 6.27 0.27 -11.54
CA GLN A 48 6.76 0.82 -12.80
C GLN A 48 7.41 -0.23 -13.72
N GLU A 49 7.88 -1.35 -13.16
CA GLU A 49 8.51 -2.42 -13.95
C GLU A 49 7.47 -3.19 -14.79
N ARG A 50 6.23 -3.28 -14.32
CA ARG A 50 5.14 -4.00 -15.00
C ARG A 50 4.14 -3.09 -15.72
N GLN A 51 4.43 -1.82 -15.87
CA GLN A 51 3.55 -0.90 -16.60
C GLN A 51 3.44 -1.32 -18.07
N VAL A 52 2.21 -1.28 -18.58
CA VAL A 52 1.90 -1.57 -19.99
C VAL A 52 1.53 -0.25 -20.68
N GLU A 53 2.23 0.05 -21.76
CA GLU A 53 1.94 1.23 -22.59
C GLU A 53 0.49 1.20 -23.10
N GLY A 54 -0.21 2.32 -23.03
CA GLY A 54 -1.61 2.43 -23.44
C GLY A 54 -2.64 1.86 -22.45
N ALA A 55 -2.22 1.26 -21.32
CA ALA A 55 -3.16 0.67 -20.37
C ALA A 55 -4.06 1.71 -19.69
N VAL A 56 -3.55 2.91 -19.43
CA VAL A 56 -4.32 4.00 -18.82
C VAL A 56 -5.41 4.50 -19.77
N GLU A 57 -5.10 4.66 -21.04
CA GLU A 57 -6.05 5.06 -22.09
C GLU A 57 -7.17 4.02 -22.25
N ILE A 58 -6.83 2.74 -22.16
CA ILE A 58 -7.82 1.66 -22.21
C ILE A 58 -8.71 1.69 -20.98
N ILE A 59 -8.19 1.97 -19.78
CA ILE A 59 -9.00 2.14 -18.57
C ILE A 59 -10.02 3.26 -18.79
N TYR A 60 -9.58 4.44 -19.23
CA TYR A 60 -10.48 5.56 -19.50
C TYR A 60 -11.53 5.23 -20.56
N LYS A 61 -11.10 4.64 -21.67
CA LYS A 61 -11.98 4.24 -22.76
C LYS A 61 -13.05 3.24 -22.28
N THR A 62 -12.63 2.18 -21.60
CA THR A 62 -13.54 1.13 -21.12
C THR A 62 -14.57 1.70 -20.14
N LEU A 63 -14.16 2.52 -19.19
CA LEU A 63 -15.10 3.13 -18.24
C LEU A 63 -16.09 4.08 -18.94
N LYS A 64 -15.63 4.89 -19.88
CA LYS A 64 -16.49 5.81 -20.66
C LYS A 64 -17.50 5.04 -21.54
N GLU A 65 -17.05 4.02 -22.26
CA GLU A 65 -17.91 3.19 -23.14
C GLU A 65 -18.95 2.38 -22.36
N THR A 66 -18.66 2.01 -21.10
CA THR A 66 -19.61 1.32 -20.23
C THR A 66 -20.46 2.25 -19.37
N GLY A 67 -20.35 3.57 -19.54
CA GLY A 67 -21.12 4.57 -18.82
C GLY A 67 -20.71 4.81 -17.36
N LEU A 68 -19.54 4.28 -16.92
CA LEU A 68 -19.01 4.46 -15.57
C LEU A 68 -18.18 5.75 -15.47
N GLN A 69 -18.85 6.88 -15.61
CA GLN A 69 -18.18 8.19 -15.54
C GLN A 69 -17.81 8.55 -14.10
N TRP A 70 -16.57 8.97 -13.89
CA TRP A 70 -16.06 9.39 -12.59
C TRP A 70 -16.24 10.89 -12.36
N ASP A 71 -16.43 11.25 -11.10
CA ASP A 71 -16.66 12.64 -10.66
C ASP A 71 -15.35 13.33 -10.27
N GLU A 72 -14.27 12.57 -10.03
CA GLU A 72 -12.91 13.03 -9.73
C GLU A 72 -11.90 12.02 -10.31
N GLY A 73 -10.79 12.51 -10.85
CA GLY A 73 -9.78 11.64 -11.44
C GLY A 73 -8.59 12.38 -12.04
N PRO A 74 -7.63 11.64 -12.65
CA PRO A 74 -6.40 12.24 -13.15
C PRO A 74 -6.61 13.27 -14.27
N ASP A 75 -7.64 13.08 -15.09
CA ASP A 75 -7.96 13.92 -16.26
C ASP A 75 -8.88 15.10 -15.94
N ILE A 76 -9.69 14.99 -14.89
CA ILE A 76 -10.68 16.03 -14.52
C ILE A 76 -10.35 16.73 -13.20
N GLY A 77 -9.35 16.21 -12.43
CA GLY A 77 -8.99 16.77 -11.13
C GLY A 77 -10.00 16.48 -10.02
N GLY A 78 -9.93 17.28 -8.97
CA GLY A 78 -10.80 17.19 -7.79
C GLY A 78 -10.09 17.69 -6.51
N PRO A 79 -10.79 17.73 -5.36
CA PRO A 79 -10.29 18.38 -4.15
C PRO A 79 -9.21 17.60 -3.39
N VAL A 80 -8.99 16.31 -3.69
CA VAL A 80 -8.08 15.43 -2.96
C VAL A 80 -6.99 14.82 -3.86
N GLY A 81 -6.68 15.49 -4.96
CA GLY A 81 -5.57 15.07 -5.85
C GLY A 81 -4.20 15.09 -5.16
N PRO A 82 -3.16 14.65 -5.89
CA PRO A 82 -3.20 14.06 -7.23
C PRO A 82 -3.86 12.69 -7.29
N TYR A 83 -4.42 12.32 -8.46
CA TYR A 83 -5.11 11.05 -8.70
C TYR A 83 -4.25 10.05 -9.47
N ILE A 84 -2.94 10.26 -9.51
CA ILE A 84 -1.92 9.31 -9.94
C ILE A 84 -1.04 9.03 -8.73
N GLN A 85 -0.91 7.76 -8.36
CA GLN A 85 -0.30 7.40 -7.07
C GLN A 85 1.19 7.77 -7.00
N SER A 86 1.95 7.63 -8.09
CA SER A 86 3.36 8.05 -8.14
C SER A 86 3.57 9.54 -7.85
N GLN A 87 2.58 10.38 -8.11
CA GLN A 87 2.65 11.81 -7.78
C GLN A 87 2.42 12.12 -6.30
N ARG A 88 2.08 11.12 -5.48
CA ARG A 88 1.79 11.23 -4.04
C ARG A 88 2.96 10.82 -3.14
N MET A 89 4.11 10.52 -3.72
CA MET A 89 5.27 9.89 -3.04
C MET A 89 5.69 10.59 -1.73
N GLY A 90 5.77 11.91 -1.74
CA GLY A 90 6.17 12.67 -0.53
C GLY A 90 5.26 12.47 0.67
N MET A 91 3.98 12.17 0.43
CA MET A 91 3.01 11.92 1.49
C MET A 91 3.28 10.60 2.21
N PHE A 92 3.56 9.52 1.47
CA PHE A 92 3.80 8.20 2.07
C PHE A 92 5.01 8.20 3.00
N LYS A 93 6.11 8.81 2.56
CA LYS A 93 7.33 8.93 3.38
C LYS A 93 7.03 9.65 4.70
N LYS A 94 6.30 10.77 4.67
CA LYS A 94 5.93 11.52 5.85
C LYS A 94 5.18 10.66 6.88
N TYR A 95 4.19 9.88 6.45
CA TYR A 95 3.44 9.00 7.37
C TYR A 95 4.28 7.84 7.90
N ALA A 96 5.18 7.28 7.08
CA ALA A 96 6.10 6.25 7.54
C ALA A 96 7.07 6.80 8.60
N GLU A 97 7.60 8.01 8.43
CA GLU A 97 8.46 8.68 9.41
C GLU A 97 7.72 8.99 10.72
N GLN A 98 6.45 9.40 10.67
CA GLN A 98 5.61 9.55 11.85
C GLN A 98 5.45 8.23 12.63
N LEU A 99 5.32 7.10 11.91
CA LEU A 99 5.28 5.78 12.56
C LEU A 99 6.64 5.42 13.19
N VAL A 100 7.76 5.81 12.60
CA VAL A 100 9.09 5.64 13.21
C VAL A 100 9.21 6.49 14.49
N GLU A 101 8.82 7.76 14.44
CA GLU A 101 8.86 8.67 15.58
C GLU A 101 8.00 8.17 16.74
N SER A 102 6.82 7.61 16.44
CA SER A 102 5.90 7.05 17.44
C SER A 102 6.26 5.64 17.90
N GLY A 103 7.33 5.02 17.34
CA GLY A 103 7.80 3.70 17.73
C GLY A 103 7.02 2.53 17.10
N HIS A 104 6.16 2.80 16.11
CA HIS A 104 5.38 1.78 15.39
C HIS A 104 6.01 1.34 14.06
N ALA A 105 7.15 1.93 13.69
CA ALA A 105 7.99 1.51 12.57
C ALA A 105 9.47 1.71 12.91
N TYR A 106 10.36 1.22 12.05
CA TYR A 106 11.80 1.37 12.21
C TYR A 106 12.54 1.27 10.87
N TYR A 107 13.75 1.82 10.83
CA TYR A 107 14.66 1.70 9.69
C TYR A 107 15.32 0.32 9.69
N CYS A 108 15.30 -0.34 8.55
CA CYS A 108 15.97 -1.62 8.33
C CYS A 108 17.02 -1.49 7.23
N PHE A 109 18.28 -1.79 7.58
CA PHE A 109 19.47 -1.66 6.73
C PHE A 109 19.98 -3.00 6.20
N CYS A 110 19.18 -4.07 6.29
CA CYS A 110 19.55 -5.38 5.75
C CYS A 110 19.59 -5.33 4.23
N ASP A 111 20.70 -5.83 3.66
CA ASP A 111 20.82 -6.07 2.22
C ASP A 111 20.05 -7.33 1.77
N LYS A 112 19.99 -7.52 0.47
CA LYS A 112 19.27 -8.64 -0.13
C LYS A 112 19.96 -9.97 0.19
N GLU A 113 21.28 -9.98 0.15
CA GLU A 113 22.12 -11.17 0.38
C GLU A 113 21.85 -11.76 1.76
N ARG A 114 21.88 -10.91 2.79
CA ARG A 114 21.55 -11.32 4.16
C ARG A 114 20.11 -11.86 4.29
N LEU A 115 19.14 -11.17 3.69
CA LEU A 115 17.74 -11.60 3.76
C LEU A 115 17.52 -12.94 3.05
N ASP A 116 18.22 -13.19 1.95
CA ASP A 116 18.15 -14.47 1.22
C ASP A 116 18.82 -15.60 2.01
N GLU A 117 19.89 -15.33 2.75
CA GLU A 117 20.50 -16.32 3.67
C GLU A 117 19.54 -16.70 4.80
N VAL A 118 18.91 -15.71 5.45
CA VAL A 118 17.91 -15.97 6.51
C VAL A 118 16.78 -16.84 5.98
N ARG A 119 16.25 -16.54 4.80
CA ARG A 119 15.19 -17.33 4.17
C ARG A 119 15.62 -18.78 3.93
N LYS A 120 16.81 -19.01 3.37
CA LYS A 120 17.34 -20.36 3.13
C LYS A 120 17.46 -21.17 4.41
N VAL A 121 17.93 -20.57 5.50
CA VAL A 121 18.05 -21.23 6.81
C VAL A 121 16.66 -21.59 7.35
N GLN A 122 15.70 -20.69 7.25
CA GLN A 122 14.33 -20.93 7.70
C GLN A 122 13.66 -22.05 6.91
N GLU A 123 13.76 -22.02 5.58
CA GLU A 123 13.23 -23.06 4.69
C GLU A 123 13.86 -24.43 4.95
N ALA A 124 15.19 -24.48 5.14
CA ALA A 124 15.89 -25.71 5.49
C ALA A 124 15.45 -26.30 6.84
N SER A 125 14.96 -25.43 7.76
CA SER A 125 14.43 -25.81 9.07
C SER A 125 12.92 -26.09 9.06
N GLY A 126 12.26 -26.05 7.87
CA GLY A 126 10.82 -26.24 7.73
C GLY A 126 9.97 -25.07 8.28
N MET A 127 10.58 -23.93 8.51
CA MET A 127 9.88 -22.70 8.96
C MET A 127 9.42 -21.87 7.76
N ALA A 128 8.27 -21.21 7.89
CA ALA A 128 7.85 -20.23 6.91
C ALA A 128 8.81 -19.04 6.88
N PRO A 129 9.30 -18.61 5.69
CA PRO A 129 10.19 -17.46 5.59
C PRO A 129 9.56 -16.19 6.14
N ARG A 130 10.26 -15.51 7.06
CA ARG A 130 9.87 -14.23 7.63
C ARG A 130 11.10 -13.40 7.98
N TYR A 131 10.90 -12.10 8.14
CA TYR A 131 11.98 -11.24 8.61
C TYR A 131 12.36 -11.57 10.07
N ASP A 132 13.65 -11.66 10.36
CA ASP A 132 14.17 -12.06 11.66
C ASP A 132 14.26 -10.94 12.70
N GLY A 133 13.83 -9.73 12.36
CA GLY A 133 13.84 -8.59 13.26
C GLY A 133 15.21 -7.97 13.54
N HIS A 134 16.25 -8.30 12.75
CA HIS A 134 17.64 -7.87 13.00
C HIS A 134 17.81 -6.38 13.31
N CYS A 135 17.14 -5.50 12.55
CA CYS A 135 17.25 -4.05 12.75
C CYS A 135 16.19 -3.48 13.72
N ARG A 136 15.30 -4.33 14.25
CA ARG A 136 14.12 -3.90 15.01
C ARG A 136 14.46 -3.14 16.31
N ASN A 137 15.62 -3.41 16.89
CA ASN A 137 16.04 -2.88 18.18
C ASN A 137 17.32 -2.05 18.10
N LEU A 138 17.68 -1.55 16.91
CA LEU A 138 18.79 -0.59 16.77
C LEU A 138 18.50 0.66 17.60
N SER A 139 19.54 1.20 18.26
CA SER A 139 19.46 2.46 19.00
C SER A 139 19.27 3.63 18.04
N LYS A 140 18.83 4.77 18.54
CA LYS A 140 18.69 6.00 17.74
C LYS A 140 20.03 6.47 17.19
N GLU A 141 21.10 6.27 17.98
CA GLU A 141 22.48 6.62 17.62
C GLU A 141 22.97 5.76 16.45
N GLU A 142 22.80 4.42 16.52
CA GLU A 142 23.14 3.50 15.43
C GLU A 142 22.37 3.80 14.15
N VAL A 143 21.08 4.12 14.27
CA VAL A 143 20.25 4.52 13.12
C VAL A 143 20.78 5.83 12.51
N ALA A 144 21.07 6.84 13.35
CA ALA A 144 21.58 8.12 12.87
C ALA A 144 22.94 7.98 12.16
N GLU A 145 23.86 7.18 12.69
CA GLU A 145 25.16 6.88 12.05
C GLU A 145 24.98 6.22 10.69
N LYS A 146 24.11 5.22 10.59
CA LYS A 146 23.83 4.50 9.33
C LYS A 146 23.20 5.42 8.28
N LEU A 147 22.26 6.27 8.68
CA LEU A 147 21.63 7.26 7.81
C LEU A 147 22.65 8.31 7.34
N ALA A 148 23.51 8.81 8.24
CA ALA A 148 24.58 9.76 7.92
C ALA A 148 25.62 9.16 6.97
N ALA A 149 25.90 7.85 7.09
CA ALA A 149 26.77 7.11 6.19
C ALA A 149 26.14 6.82 4.81
N GLY A 150 24.87 7.20 4.60
CA GLY A 150 24.15 6.96 3.34
C GLY A 150 23.85 5.49 3.05
N ILE A 151 23.80 4.63 4.09
CA ILE A 151 23.48 3.21 3.91
C ILE A 151 22.04 3.07 3.42
N PRO A 152 21.78 2.34 2.33
CA PRO A 152 20.42 2.09 1.85
C PRO A 152 19.55 1.45 2.92
N TYR A 153 18.29 1.86 2.98
CA TYR A 153 17.34 1.36 3.98
C TYR A 153 15.95 1.19 3.41
N VAL A 154 15.14 0.41 4.12
CA VAL A 154 13.68 0.37 4.01
C VAL A 154 13.08 0.77 5.35
N ILE A 155 11.81 1.20 5.37
CA ILE A 155 11.06 1.39 6.61
C ILE A 155 10.14 0.20 6.79
N ARG A 156 10.23 -0.46 7.95
CA ARG A 156 9.37 -1.60 8.32
C ARG A 156 8.40 -1.23 9.43
N GLN A 157 7.22 -1.81 9.36
CA GLN A 157 6.26 -1.78 10.47
C GLN A 157 6.85 -2.52 11.67
N LYS A 158 6.58 -2.02 12.87
CA LYS A 158 6.95 -2.67 14.13
C LYS A 158 5.70 -3.32 14.74
N VAL A 159 5.39 -4.53 14.28
CA VAL A 159 4.22 -5.28 14.75
C VAL A 159 4.45 -5.73 16.21
N PRO A 160 3.47 -5.63 17.13
CA PRO A 160 3.58 -6.25 18.45
C PRO A 160 3.87 -7.74 18.35
N THR A 161 4.73 -8.25 19.22
CA THR A 161 5.11 -9.68 19.23
C THR A 161 4.11 -10.57 19.97
N GLU A 162 3.26 -9.95 20.80
CA GLU A 162 2.25 -10.61 21.64
C GLU A 162 0.90 -9.93 21.49
N GLY A 163 -0.15 -10.64 21.87
CA GLY A 163 -1.53 -10.16 21.80
C GLY A 163 -2.20 -10.45 20.45
N THR A 164 -3.36 -9.88 20.27
CA THR A 164 -4.20 -10.07 19.09
C THR A 164 -4.64 -8.73 18.49
N VAL A 165 -4.91 -8.72 17.21
CA VAL A 165 -5.61 -7.64 16.52
C VAL A 165 -6.97 -8.15 16.08
N THR A 166 -8.03 -7.47 16.50
CA THR A 166 -9.41 -7.79 16.10
C THR A 166 -9.99 -6.63 15.32
N PHE A 167 -10.65 -6.93 14.22
CA PHE A 167 -11.46 -5.97 13.46
C PHE A 167 -12.79 -6.58 13.05
N HIS A 168 -13.79 -5.74 12.88
CA HIS A 168 -15.09 -6.17 12.42
C HIS A 168 -15.16 -6.16 10.90
N ASP A 169 -15.42 -7.32 10.30
CA ASP A 169 -15.69 -7.47 8.87
C ASP A 169 -17.19 -7.60 8.65
N GLU A 170 -17.76 -6.81 7.74
CA GLU A 170 -19.22 -6.80 7.49
C GLU A 170 -19.78 -8.12 6.92
N VAL A 171 -18.91 -9.00 6.42
CA VAL A 171 -19.30 -10.31 5.84
C VAL A 171 -18.99 -11.45 6.80
N TYR A 172 -17.79 -11.40 7.44
CA TYR A 172 -17.28 -12.49 8.30
C TYR A 172 -17.48 -12.24 9.80
N GLY A 173 -17.94 -11.04 10.20
CA GLY A 173 -18.03 -10.65 11.61
C GLY A 173 -16.64 -10.32 12.18
N ASP A 174 -16.45 -10.57 13.46
CA ASP A 174 -15.18 -10.25 14.13
C ASP A 174 -14.07 -11.23 13.70
N VAL A 175 -13.04 -10.68 13.06
CA VAL A 175 -11.84 -11.40 12.65
C VAL A 175 -10.70 -11.06 13.60
N THR A 176 -10.15 -12.07 14.26
CA THR A 176 -9.04 -11.94 15.22
C THR A 176 -7.80 -12.63 14.68
N VAL A 177 -6.67 -11.93 14.71
CA VAL A 177 -5.38 -12.43 14.25
C VAL A 177 -4.36 -12.29 15.38
N GLU A 178 -3.60 -13.37 15.67
CA GLU A 178 -2.49 -13.34 16.62
C GLU A 178 -1.33 -12.50 16.07
N CYS A 179 -0.84 -11.52 16.84
CA CYS A 179 0.27 -10.66 16.43
C CYS A 179 1.54 -11.46 16.12
N SER A 180 1.78 -12.57 16.81
CA SER A 180 2.92 -13.47 16.60
C SER A 180 2.96 -14.11 15.20
N THR A 181 1.83 -14.16 14.48
CA THR A 181 1.74 -14.68 13.11
C THR A 181 2.02 -13.62 12.06
N LEU A 182 2.04 -12.35 12.43
CA LEU A 182 2.29 -11.24 11.53
C LEU A 182 3.80 -10.98 11.38
N ASP A 183 4.21 -10.48 10.23
CA ASP A 183 5.60 -10.10 9.95
C ASP A 183 5.76 -8.57 10.00
N ASP A 184 6.97 -8.10 10.31
CA ASP A 184 7.35 -6.69 10.18
C ASP A 184 7.47 -6.31 8.69
N GLN A 185 6.33 -6.02 8.08
CA GLN A 185 6.24 -5.73 6.65
C GLN A 185 6.95 -4.43 6.28
N ILE A 186 7.49 -4.38 5.07
CA ILE A 186 8.03 -3.14 4.52
C ILE A 186 6.88 -2.17 4.24
N LEU A 187 6.99 -0.96 4.74
CA LEU A 187 6.09 0.16 4.45
C LEU A 187 6.61 0.98 3.27
N ILE A 188 7.90 1.38 3.33
CA ILE A 188 8.61 2.11 2.27
C ILE A 188 9.79 1.27 1.79
N LYS A 189 9.87 1.05 0.50
CA LYS A 189 10.95 0.33 -0.17
C LYS A 189 12.21 1.19 -0.30
N GLY A 190 13.34 0.57 -0.68
CA GLY A 190 14.62 1.27 -0.86
C GLY A 190 14.64 2.33 -1.98
N ASP A 191 13.72 2.25 -2.93
CA ASP A 191 13.48 3.25 -3.98
C ASP A 191 12.58 4.41 -3.51
N GLY A 192 12.14 4.41 -2.26
CA GLY A 192 11.22 5.39 -1.67
C GLY A 192 9.74 5.14 -1.96
N MET A 193 9.42 4.09 -2.73
CA MET A 193 8.02 3.73 -3.04
C MET A 193 7.35 3.03 -1.86
N PRO A 194 6.07 3.31 -1.59
CA PRO A 194 5.31 2.55 -0.60
C PRO A 194 5.06 1.12 -1.10
N THR A 195 4.85 0.20 -0.17
CA THR A 195 4.22 -1.08 -0.51
C THR A 195 2.72 -0.88 -0.73
N TYR A 196 2.09 -1.80 -1.45
CA TYR A 196 0.65 -1.74 -1.74
C TYR A 196 -0.20 -1.58 -0.47
N ASN A 197 0.05 -2.40 0.55
CA ASN A 197 -0.74 -2.36 1.78
C ASN A 197 -0.62 -1.01 2.50
N PHE A 198 0.59 -0.46 2.57
CA PHE A 198 0.80 0.84 3.21
C PHE A 198 0.16 1.98 2.42
N ALA A 199 0.33 1.99 1.11
CA ALA A 199 -0.30 2.97 0.24
C ALA A 199 -1.82 2.96 0.38
N ASN A 200 -2.43 1.77 0.41
CA ASN A 200 -3.88 1.61 0.54
C ASN A 200 -4.45 2.15 1.87
N VAL A 201 -3.66 2.08 2.94
CA VAL A 201 -4.06 2.64 4.26
C VAL A 201 -3.93 4.17 4.28
N VAL A 202 -2.88 4.71 3.66
CA VAL A 202 -2.60 6.16 3.66
C VAL A 202 -3.51 6.91 2.70
N ASP A 203 -3.81 6.34 1.56
CA ASP A 203 -4.65 6.90 0.51
C ASP A 203 -6.14 6.81 0.82
#